data_a1e2cb1c0142c32527011d169adbf7b8
#
_entry.id   a1e2cb1c0142c32527011d169adbf7b8
#
_cell.length_a   1.000
_cell.length_b   1.000
_cell.length_c   1.000
_cell.angle_alpha   90.00
_cell.angle_beta   90.00
_cell.angle_gamma   90.00
#
_symmetry.space_group_name_H-M   'P 1'
#
loop_
_entity.id
_entity.type
_entity.pdbx_description
1 polymer ?
#
loop_
_entity_poly.entity_id
_entity_poly.type
_entity_poly.pdbx_seq_one_letter_code
_entity_poly.pdbx_strand_id
1 'polypeptide(L)'
;MDSALYPEHKALVGELVQLQDVGRLPHAMLLTSDSGLGLKEVCQQLAHALLKRAGRASESDTAELLSAGTHGDFRWVATLEGKSSIGVDQVRVACEFVSKTAGYGTLKVLVVEEADKLTTAAANALLKTLEEPQGDTLIILMSRRPWLLPATVRSRCQSRKLPRLGEATCKAELAKQGLSSESYSEQTSRFLENWLVSALGGTLEAHREVRLALNKVLDQDLSARELTECLMKFELSEAVEAMVRGLRGATCQR
;
A
#
# COMPACT_ATOMS: atom_id res chain seq x y z
N MET A 1 -2.21 -18.39 2.05
CA MET A 1 -1.97 -17.08 2.68
C MET A 1 -3.31 -16.38 2.88
N ASP A 2 -4.02 -16.74 3.95
CA ASP A 2 -5.25 -16.04 4.36
C ASP A 2 -4.88 -14.87 5.28
N SER A 3 -4.24 -13.86 4.71
CA SER A 3 -4.19 -12.56 5.40
C SER A 3 -5.60 -11.98 5.30
N ALA A 4 -6.36 -12.13 6.37
CA ALA A 4 -7.73 -11.63 6.41
C ALA A 4 -7.69 -10.11 6.27
N LEU A 5 -8.37 -9.59 5.24
CA LEU A 5 -8.54 -8.14 5.05
C LEU A 5 -9.18 -7.51 6.30
N TYR A 6 -8.73 -6.32 6.64
CA TYR A 6 -9.43 -5.49 7.61
C TYR A 6 -10.86 -5.20 7.16
N PRO A 7 -11.81 -5.12 8.09
CA PRO A 7 -13.23 -4.91 7.76
C PRO A 7 -13.46 -3.72 6.83
N GLU A 8 -12.76 -2.61 7.06
CA GLU A 8 -12.85 -1.38 6.29
C GLU A 8 -12.37 -1.59 4.84
N HIS A 9 -11.38 -2.44 4.65
CA HIS A 9 -10.82 -2.74 3.32
C HIS A 9 -11.68 -3.71 2.52
N LYS A 10 -12.43 -4.61 3.20
CA LYS A 10 -13.37 -5.53 2.53
C LYS A 10 -14.45 -4.78 1.76
N ALA A 11 -14.95 -3.68 2.31
CA ALA A 11 -15.96 -2.86 1.66
C ALA A 11 -15.46 -2.28 0.32
N LEU A 12 -14.21 -1.77 0.29
CA LEU A 12 -13.60 -1.25 -0.92
C LEU A 12 -13.42 -2.34 -1.99
N VAL A 13 -12.93 -3.52 -1.61
CA VAL A 13 -12.81 -4.64 -2.55
C VAL A 13 -14.17 -5.03 -3.12
N GLY A 14 -15.20 -5.11 -2.27
CA GLY A 14 -16.57 -5.40 -2.70
C GLY A 14 -17.11 -4.35 -3.70
N GLU A 15 -16.90 -3.06 -3.44
CA GLU A 15 -17.27 -1.97 -4.36
C GLU A 15 -16.60 -2.14 -5.72
N LEU A 16 -15.28 -2.34 -5.74
CA LEU A 16 -14.50 -2.47 -6.98
C LEU A 16 -14.91 -3.70 -7.80
N VAL A 17 -15.21 -4.81 -7.13
CA VAL A 17 -15.72 -6.02 -7.78
C VAL A 17 -17.10 -5.78 -8.40
N GLN A 18 -17.99 -5.06 -7.72
CA GLN A 18 -19.30 -4.67 -8.28
C GLN A 18 -19.16 -3.76 -9.51
N LEU A 19 -18.16 -2.88 -9.54
CA LEU A 19 -17.88 -2.05 -10.72
C LEU A 19 -17.48 -2.90 -11.94
N GLN A 20 -16.82 -4.04 -11.75
CA GLN A 20 -16.56 -4.99 -12.84
C GLN A 20 -17.87 -5.57 -13.40
N ASP A 21 -18.79 -6.00 -12.51
CA ASP A 21 -20.06 -6.59 -12.91
C ASP A 21 -20.91 -5.68 -13.81
N VAL A 22 -20.80 -4.36 -13.57
CA VAL A 22 -21.54 -3.35 -14.37
C VAL A 22 -20.69 -2.72 -15.49
N GLY A 23 -19.50 -3.27 -15.77
CA GLY A 23 -18.62 -2.79 -16.84
C GLY A 23 -18.05 -1.38 -16.60
N ARG A 24 -17.94 -0.95 -15.34
CA ARG A 24 -17.48 0.40 -14.94
C ARG A 24 -16.15 0.39 -14.18
N LEU A 25 -15.49 -0.76 -14.11
CA LEU A 25 -14.17 -0.85 -13.51
C LEU A 25 -13.18 -0.05 -14.36
N PRO A 26 -12.40 0.89 -13.77
CA PRO A 26 -11.42 1.64 -14.53
C PRO A 26 -10.28 0.72 -14.98
N HIS A 27 -9.77 0.95 -16.17
CA HIS A 27 -8.61 0.20 -16.70
C HIS A 27 -7.29 0.52 -15.99
N ALA A 28 -7.17 1.70 -15.38
CA ALA A 28 -6.00 2.13 -14.62
C ALA A 28 -6.40 2.76 -13.29
N MET A 29 -5.84 2.27 -12.21
CA MET A 29 -6.13 2.72 -10.85
C MET A 29 -4.85 3.00 -10.07
N LEU A 30 -4.84 4.14 -9.36
CA LEU A 30 -3.81 4.47 -8.39
C LEU A 30 -4.38 4.22 -6.99
N LEU A 31 -3.97 3.11 -6.38
CA LEU A 31 -4.38 2.73 -5.04
C LEU A 31 -3.39 3.27 -4.02
N THR A 32 -3.88 4.06 -3.08
CA THR A 32 -3.03 4.76 -2.11
C THR A 32 -3.43 4.47 -0.68
N SER A 33 -2.46 4.52 0.22
CA SER A 33 -2.67 4.41 1.65
C SER A 33 -1.69 5.31 2.40
N ASP A 34 -2.14 6.03 3.41
CA ASP A 34 -1.27 6.88 4.23
C ASP A 34 -0.33 6.05 5.11
N SER A 35 -0.84 4.95 5.65
CA SER A 35 -0.10 4.02 6.52
C SER A 35 0.61 2.91 5.76
N GLY A 36 0.09 2.54 4.60
CA GLY A 36 0.51 1.37 3.83
C GLY A 36 -0.13 0.06 4.30
N LEU A 37 -0.81 0.06 5.46
CA LEU A 37 -1.46 -1.13 5.99
C LEU A 37 -2.55 -1.63 5.04
N GLY A 38 -2.52 -2.93 4.78
CA GLY A 38 -3.50 -3.62 3.96
C GLY A 38 -3.44 -3.33 2.46
N LEU A 39 -2.51 -2.47 1.98
CA LEU A 39 -2.45 -2.09 0.57
C LEU A 39 -2.15 -3.28 -0.34
N LYS A 40 -1.19 -4.12 0.07
CA LYS A 40 -0.80 -5.32 -0.66
C LYS A 40 -1.91 -6.38 -0.62
N GLU A 41 -2.46 -6.62 0.55
CA GLU A 41 -3.54 -7.57 0.80
C GLU A 41 -4.80 -7.20 0.00
N VAL A 42 -5.15 -5.92 -0.05
CA VAL A 42 -6.28 -5.42 -0.86
C VAL A 42 -6.03 -5.68 -2.34
N CYS A 43 -4.83 -5.38 -2.86
CA CYS A 43 -4.52 -5.65 -4.26
C CYS A 43 -4.56 -7.14 -4.59
N GLN A 44 -4.04 -8.01 -3.72
CA GLN A 44 -4.07 -9.45 -3.91
C GLN A 44 -5.50 -9.99 -3.90
N GLN A 45 -6.30 -9.60 -2.92
CA GLN A 45 -7.70 -10.02 -2.81
C GLN A 45 -8.57 -9.48 -3.97
N LEU A 46 -8.33 -8.22 -4.36
CA LEU A 46 -9.01 -7.63 -5.51
C LEU A 46 -8.66 -8.38 -6.80
N ALA A 47 -7.37 -8.62 -7.07
CA ALA A 47 -6.93 -9.38 -8.24
C ALA A 47 -7.54 -10.78 -8.27
N HIS A 48 -7.52 -11.50 -7.12
CA HIS A 48 -8.14 -12.81 -6.99
C HIS A 48 -9.63 -12.76 -7.30
N ALA A 49 -10.38 -11.85 -6.70
CA ALA A 49 -11.83 -11.75 -6.89
C ALA A 49 -12.21 -11.41 -8.34
N LEU A 50 -11.45 -10.50 -8.99
CA LEU A 50 -11.68 -10.08 -10.36
C LEU A 50 -11.34 -11.19 -11.36
N LEU A 51 -10.19 -11.84 -11.22
CA LEU A 51 -9.76 -12.93 -12.10
C LEU A 51 -10.64 -14.18 -11.98
N LYS A 52 -11.09 -14.49 -10.75
CA LYS A 52 -12.08 -15.55 -10.53
C LYS A 52 -13.38 -15.27 -11.30
N ARG A 53 -13.87 -14.03 -11.30
CA ARG A 53 -15.08 -13.66 -12.03
C ARG A 53 -14.91 -13.64 -13.55
N ALA A 54 -13.77 -13.17 -14.02
CA ALA A 54 -13.43 -13.08 -15.43
C ALA A 54 -12.97 -14.42 -16.02
N GLY A 55 -12.59 -15.39 -15.17
CA GLY A 55 -11.96 -16.63 -15.55
C GLY A 55 -12.95 -17.72 -15.95
N ARG A 56 -12.42 -18.69 -16.72
CA ARG A 56 -13.07 -19.98 -17.03
C ARG A 56 -12.54 -21.12 -16.18
N ALA A 57 -11.51 -20.86 -15.38
CA ALA A 57 -10.89 -21.84 -14.48
C ALA A 57 -11.69 -22.00 -13.18
N SER A 58 -11.48 -23.12 -12.49
CA SER A 58 -12.09 -23.35 -11.18
C SER A 58 -11.54 -22.36 -10.14
N GLU A 59 -12.28 -22.17 -9.04
CA GLU A 59 -11.89 -21.27 -7.95
C GLU A 59 -10.58 -21.69 -7.28
N SER A 60 -10.40 -22.99 -7.06
CA SER A 60 -9.18 -23.58 -6.49
C SER A 60 -7.97 -23.31 -7.36
N ASP A 61 -8.09 -23.54 -8.67
CA ASP A 61 -6.98 -23.37 -9.60
C ASP A 61 -6.53 -21.92 -9.69
N THR A 62 -7.46 -20.97 -9.71
CA THR A 62 -7.13 -19.53 -9.73
C THR A 62 -6.38 -19.13 -8.46
N ALA A 63 -6.82 -19.58 -7.28
CA ALA A 63 -6.18 -19.26 -6.00
C ALA A 63 -4.75 -19.85 -5.91
N GLU A 64 -4.58 -21.09 -6.34
CA GLU A 64 -3.28 -21.78 -6.36
C GLU A 64 -2.31 -21.10 -7.33
N LEU A 65 -2.73 -20.80 -8.56
CA LEU A 65 -1.90 -20.12 -9.55
C LEU A 65 -1.49 -18.71 -9.12
N LEU A 66 -2.39 -17.97 -8.46
CA LEU A 66 -2.06 -16.64 -7.91
C LEU A 66 -1.09 -16.74 -6.75
N SER A 67 -1.27 -17.69 -5.85
CA SER A 67 -0.37 -17.89 -4.70
C SER A 67 1.03 -18.33 -5.14
N ALA A 68 1.11 -19.15 -6.20
CA ALA A 68 2.35 -19.56 -6.82
C ALA A 68 2.99 -18.47 -7.71
N GLY A 69 2.29 -17.35 -7.98
CA GLY A 69 2.76 -16.29 -8.87
C GLY A 69 2.82 -16.69 -10.35
N THR A 70 2.11 -17.76 -10.74
CA THR A 70 2.16 -18.37 -12.08
C THR A 70 0.91 -18.17 -12.92
N HIS A 71 -0.08 -17.42 -12.41
CA HIS A 71 -1.31 -17.16 -13.17
C HIS A 71 -1.04 -16.36 -14.44
N GLY A 72 -1.41 -16.91 -15.61
CA GLY A 72 -1.07 -16.33 -16.92
C GLY A 72 -1.70 -14.97 -17.21
N ASP A 73 -2.79 -14.59 -16.53
CA ASP A 73 -3.46 -13.28 -16.66
C ASP A 73 -3.18 -12.33 -15.48
N PHE A 74 -2.20 -12.67 -14.63
CA PHE A 74 -1.79 -11.86 -13.50
C PHE A 74 -0.29 -11.57 -13.55
N ARG A 75 0.09 -10.31 -13.31
CA ARG A 75 1.48 -9.90 -13.19
C ARG A 75 1.65 -8.96 -12.02
N TRP A 76 2.62 -9.28 -11.15
CA TRP A 76 3.07 -8.41 -10.07
C TRP A 76 4.46 -7.88 -10.38
N VAL A 77 4.63 -6.57 -10.32
CA VAL A 77 5.92 -5.88 -10.50
C VAL A 77 6.29 -5.20 -9.20
N ALA A 78 7.47 -5.52 -8.70
CA ALA A 78 8.06 -4.92 -7.49
C ALA A 78 9.52 -4.58 -7.73
N THR A 79 10.13 -3.88 -6.79
CA THR A 79 11.59 -3.68 -6.80
C THR A 79 12.30 -5.03 -6.70
N LEU A 80 13.33 -5.22 -7.52
CA LEU A 80 14.17 -6.43 -7.43
C LEU A 80 15.04 -6.37 -6.17
N GLU A 81 15.42 -7.54 -5.68
CA GLU A 81 16.32 -7.67 -4.55
C GLU A 81 17.62 -6.86 -4.79
N GLY A 82 18.03 -6.08 -3.79
CA GLY A 82 19.19 -5.20 -3.87
C GLY A 82 18.99 -3.94 -4.74
N LYS A 83 17.78 -3.69 -5.26
CA LYS A 83 17.45 -2.46 -6.01
C LYS A 83 16.52 -1.58 -5.19
N SER A 84 16.69 -0.26 -5.33
CA SER A 84 15.84 0.75 -4.69
C SER A 84 14.75 1.31 -5.61
N SER A 85 14.75 0.93 -6.90
CA SER A 85 13.82 1.44 -7.90
C SER A 85 13.37 0.38 -8.89
N ILE A 86 12.24 0.63 -9.55
CA ILE A 86 11.69 -0.20 -10.62
C ILE A 86 12.21 0.37 -11.96
N GLY A 87 12.98 -0.45 -12.67
CA GLY A 87 13.63 -0.07 -13.93
C GLY A 87 12.69 -0.15 -15.13
N VAL A 88 13.12 0.49 -16.24
CA VAL A 88 12.33 0.54 -17.49
C VAL A 88 12.12 -0.83 -18.11
N ASP A 89 13.10 -1.75 -18.00
CA ASP A 89 12.98 -3.08 -18.61
C ASP A 89 11.93 -3.95 -17.92
N GLN A 90 11.79 -3.83 -16.57
CA GLN A 90 10.70 -4.50 -15.84
C GLN A 90 9.34 -4.00 -16.31
N VAL A 91 9.20 -2.69 -16.53
CA VAL A 91 7.94 -2.09 -17.00
C VAL A 91 7.67 -2.46 -18.46
N ARG A 92 8.67 -2.52 -19.34
CA ARG A 92 8.49 -2.99 -20.72
C ARG A 92 7.95 -4.42 -20.77
N VAL A 93 8.52 -5.33 -19.98
CA VAL A 93 8.00 -6.71 -19.85
C VAL A 93 6.56 -6.73 -19.33
N ALA A 94 6.23 -5.84 -18.40
CA ALA A 94 4.85 -5.72 -17.90
C ALA A 94 3.89 -5.17 -18.97
N CYS A 95 4.30 -4.19 -19.77
CA CYS A 95 3.51 -3.68 -20.89
C CYS A 95 3.31 -4.74 -21.99
N GLU A 96 4.33 -5.52 -22.32
CA GLU A 96 4.21 -6.65 -23.24
C GLU A 96 3.24 -7.72 -22.71
N PHE A 97 3.25 -7.99 -21.41
CA PHE A 97 2.27 -8.87 -20.80
C PHE A 97 0.85 -8.36 -20.99
N VAL A 98 0.61 -7.07 -20.76
CA VAL A 98 -0.71 -6.44 -20.92
C VAL A 98 -1.16 -6.44 -22.38
N SER A 99 -0.26 -6.29 -23.34
CA SER A 99 -0.59 -6.26 -24.77
C SER A 99 -1.04 -7.61 -25.36
N LYS A 100 -0.81 -8.71 -24.65
CA LYS A 100 -1.24 -10.04 -25.08
C LYS A 100 -2.69 -10.32 -24.67
N THR A 101 -3.39 -11.15 -25.42
CA THR A 101 -4.73 -11.62 -25.08
C THR A 101 -4.72 -12.41 -23.75
N ALA A 102 -5.78 -12.29 -22.97
CA ALA A 102 -5.96 -13.08 -21.76
C ALA A 102 -6.06 -14.57 -22.11
N GLY A 103 -5.40 -15.41 -21.33
CA GLY A 103 -5.31 -16.86 -21.59
C GLY A 103 -6.31 -17.67 -20.76
N TYR A 104 -6.59 -17.27 -19.55
CA TYR A 104 -7.47 -17.99 -18.61
C TYR A 104 -8.87 -17.38 -18.52
N GLY A 105 -9.05 -16.16 -18.97
CA GLY A 105 -10.33 -15.47 -18.89
C GLY A 105 -10.47 -14.33 -19.88
N THR A 106 -11.17 -13.28 -19.48
CA THR A 106 -11.36 -12.05 -20.26
C THR A 106 -10.55 -10.88 -19.75
N LEU A 107 -10.09 -10.92 -18.49
CA LEU A 107 -9.42 -9.82 -17.81
C LEU A 107 -7.95 -10.14 -17.54
N LYS A 108 -7.07 -9.18 -17.76
CA LYS A 108 -5.69 -9.18 -17.26
C LYS A 108 -5.52 -8.19 -16.12
N VAL A 109 -4.75 -8.56 -15.12
CA VAL A 109 -4.44 -7.71 -13.99
C VAL A 109 -2.93 -7.52 -13.87
N LEU A 110 -2.49 -6.26 -13.93
CA LEU A 110 -1.13 -5.84 -13.67
C LEU A 110 -1.08 -5.03 -12.38
N VAL A 111 -0.27 -5.44 -11.42
CA VAL A 111 -0.02 -4.67 -10.19
C VAL A 111 1.42 -4.18 -10.18
N VAL A 112 1.62 -2.89 -9.93
CA VAL A 112 2.94 -2.28 -9.71
C VAL A 112 3.02 -1.87 -8.25
N GLU A 113 3.79 -2.62 -7.47
CA GLU A 113 4.03 -2.36 -6.06
C GLU A 113 4.99 -1.17 -5.90
N GLU A 114 4.75 -0.28 -4.94
CA GLU A 114 5.57 0.91 -4.71
C GLU A 114 5.85 1.72 -5.98
N ALA A 115 4.80 2.05 -6.73
CA ALA A 115 4.92 2.76 -8.00
C ALA A 115 5.68 4.10 -7.89
N ASP A 116 5.75 4.69 -6.71
CA ASP A 116 6.60 5.86 -6.41
C ASP A 116 8.12 5.56 -6.54
N LYS A 117 8.52 4.29 -6.65
CA LYS A 117 9.90 3.86 -6.95
C LYS A 117 10.17 3.64 -8.44
N LEU A 118 9.21 3.91 -9.33
CA LEU A 118 9.45 3.88 -10.76
C LEU A 118 10.51 4.92 -11.16
N THR A 119 11.50 4.51 -11.93
CA THR A 119 12.40 5.49 -12.58
C THR A 119 11.60 6.34 -13.57
N THR A 120 12.09 7.54 -13.91
CA THR A 120 11.44 8.42 -14.90
C THR A 120 11.22 7.71 -16.24
N ALA A 121 12.22 6.93 -16.68
CA ALA A 121 12.12 6.15 -17.92
C ALA A 121 11.07 5.03 -17.83
N ALA A 122 10.96 4.37 -16.68
CA ALA A 122 9.95 3.36 -16.41
C ALA A 122 8.52 3.95 -16.39
N ALA A 123 8.36 5.08 -15.70
CA ALA A 123 7.08 5.80 -15.66
C ALA A 123 6.64 6.24 -17.07
N ASN A 124 7.55 6.77 -17.88
CA ASN A 124 7.25 7.16 -19.26
C ASN A 124 6.89 5.96 -20.15
N ALA A 125 7.56 4.82 -19.99
CA ALA A 125 7.24 3.60 -20.73
C ALA A 125 5.83 3.08 -20.45
N LEU A 126 5.28 3.36 -19.26
CA LEU A 126 3.93 2.93 -18.87
C LEU A 126 2.81 3.81 -19.48
N LEU A 127 3.12 5.06 -19.86
CA LEU A 127 2.08 6.05 -20.24
C LEU A 127 1.15 5.58 -21.35
N LYS A 128 1.71 5.01 -22.43
CA LYS A 128 0.89 4.50 -23.54
C LYS A 128 -0.08 3.41 -23.10
N THR A 129 0.36 2.50 -22.25
CA THR A 129 -0.46 1.41 -21.73
C THR A 129 -1.55 1.92 -20.77
N LEU A 130 -1.27 3.01 -20.03
CA LEU A 130 -2.25 3.67 -19.18
C LEU A 130 -3.31 4.45 -19.98
N GLU A 131 -2.98 4.95 -21.16
CA GLU A 131 -3.92 5.66 -22.04
C GLU A 131 -4.83 4.70 -22.79
N GLU A 132 -4.23 3.70 -23.42
CA GLU A 132 -4.90 2.79 -24.35
C GLU A 132 -4.49 1.33 -24.05
N PRO A 133 -5.00 0.73 -22.97
CA PRO A 133 -4.72 -0.67 -22.68
C PRO A 133 -5.35 -1.58 -23.75
N GLN A 134 -4.66 -2.64 -24.12
CA GLN A 134 -5.16 -3.64 -25.04
C GLN A 134 -6.15 -4.60 -24.32
N GLY A 135 -7.35 -4.75 -24.87
CA GLY A 135 -8.38 -5.65 -24.31
C GLY A 135 -8.85 -5.26 -22.91
N ASP A 136 -9.48 -6.20 -22.22
CA ASP A 136 -9.92 -5.99 -20.84
C ASP A 136 -8.73 -6.14 -19.90
N THR A 137 -8.26 -5.01 -19.40
CA THR A 137 -7.06 -4.93 -18.55
C THR A 137 -7.32 -4.00 -17.37
N LEU A 138 -6.86 -4.41 -16.20
CA LEU A 138 -6.77 -3.56 -15.02
C LEU A 138 -5.30 -3.37 -14.62
N ILE A 139 -4.85 -2.13 -14.58
CA ILE A 139 -3.53 -1.74 -14.09
C ILE A 139 -3.70 -1.09 -12.73
N ILE A 140 -3.10 -1.66 -11.69
CA ILE A 140 -3.12 -1.12 -10.34
C ILE A 140 -1.72 -0.61 -10.00
N LEU A 141 -1.59 0.69 -9.80
CA LEU A 141 -0.38 1.29 -9.24
C LEU A 141 -0.58 1.47 -7.74
N MET A 142 0.27 0.86 -6.93
CA MET A 142 0.24 1.00 -5.48
C MET A 142 1.24 2.05 -5.04
N SER A 143 0.85 2.99 -4.18
CA SER A 143 1.80 3.96 -3.63
C SER A 143 1.38 4.48 -2.25
N ARG A 144 2.35 4.60 -1.36
CA ARG A 144 2.23 5.35 -0.09
C ARG A 144 2.56 6.83 -0.27
N ARG A 145 3.25 7.19 -1.35
CA ARG A 145 3.75 8.54 -1.65
C ARG A 145 3.37 8.97 -3.06
N PRO A 146 2.05 9.06 -3.37
CA PRO A 146 1.58 9.33 -4.73
C PRO A 146 2.09 10.66 -5.32
N TRP A 147 2.52 11.59 -4.47
CA TRP A 147 3.12 12.86 -4.91
C TRP A 147 4.50 12.71 -5.56
N LEU A 148 5.20 11.57 -5.35
CA LEU A 148 6.46 11.26 -6.02
C LEU A 148 6.26 10.72 -7.43
N LEU A 149 5.05 10.25 -7.77
CA LEU A 149 4.71 9.84 -9.13
C LEU A 149 4.60 11.05 -10.05
N PRO A 150 5.08 10.97 -11.30
CA PRO A 150 4.87 12.02 -12.29
C PRO A 150 3.39 12.36 -12.46
N ALA A 151 3.08 13.64 -12.64
CA ALA A 151 1.72 14.10 -12.84
C ALA A 151 1.07 13.45 -14.08
N THR A 152 1.87 13.15 -15.10
CA THR A 152 1.44 12.46 -16.33
C THR A 152 0.92 11.03 -16.06
N VAL A 153 1.49 10.30 -15.10
CA VAL A 153 1.01 8.99 -14.68
C VAL A 153 -0.25 9.14 -13.84
N ARG A 154 -0.22 10.06 -12.85
CA ARG A 154 -1.35 10.27 -11.94
C ARG A 154 -2.63 10.70 -12.64
N SER A 155 -2.51 11.54 -13.67
CA SER A 155 -3.67 12.04 -14.43
C SER A 155 -4.39 10.97 -15.27
N ARG A 156 -3.73 9.83 -15.52
CA ARG A 156 -4.26 8.70 -16.29
C ARG A 156 -4.81 7.56 -15.43
N CYS A 157 -4.69 7.69 -14.12
CA CYS A 157 -5.18 6.70 -13.18
C CYS A 157 -6.35 7.23 -12.37
N GLN A 158 -7.39 6.44 -12.20
CA GLN A 158 -8.40 6.74 -11.20
C GLN A 158 -7.81 6.55 -9.81
N SER A 159 -7.71 7.64 -9.05
CA SER A 159 -7.17 7.57 -7.69
C SER A 159 -8.22 6.99 -6.74
N ARG A 160 -7.80 5.98 -5.97
CA ARG A 160 -8.58 5.38 -4.88
C ARG A 160 -7.71 5.31 -3.63
N LYS A 161 -8.20 5.85 -2.54
CA LYS A 161 -7.51 5.80 -1.26
C LYS A 161 -8.12 4.70 -0.40
N LEU A 162 -7.27 3.87 0.21
CA LEU A 162 -7.74 2.91 1.20
C LEU A 162 -8.38 3.64 2.38
N PRO A 163 -9.53 3.17 2.85
CA PRO A 163 -10.10 3.63 4.10
C PRO A 163 -9.10 3.44 5.24
N ARG A 164 -9.08 4.37 6.18
CA ARG A 164 -8.31 4.21 7.41
C ARG A 164 -8.96 3.14 8.28
N LEU A 165 -8.11 2.46 9.05
CA LEU A 165 -8.61 1.51 10.03
C LEU A 165 -9.35 2.25 11.16
N GLY A 166 -10.49 1.74 11.54
CA GLY A 166 -11.25 2.23 12.68
C GLY A 166 -10.52 1.96 14.00
N GLU A 167 -10.88 2.71 15.03
CA GLU A 167 -10.27 2.58 16.35
C GLU A 167 -10.39 1.16 16.92
N ALA A 168 -11.54 0.54 16.76
CA ALA A 168 -11.77 -0.83 17.22
C ALA A 168 -10.84 -1.84 16.52
N THR A 169 -10.69 -1.71 15.20
CA THR A 169 -9.79 -2.57 14.40
C THR A 169 -8.34 -2.38 14.84
N CYS A 170 -7.88 -1.12 14.98
CA CYS A 170 -6.53 -0.84 15.44
C CYS A 170 -6.25 -1.41 16.84
N LYS A 171 -7.17 -1.22 17.79
CA LYS A 171 -7.05 -1.75 19.15
C LYS A 171 -6.99 -3.28 19.17
N ALA A 172 -7.83 -3.93 18.37
CA ALA A 172 -7.84 -5.40 18.27
C ALA A 172 -6.51 -5.93 17.72
N GLU A 173 -5.95 -5.28 16.68
CA GLU A 173 -4.68 -5.68 16.11
C GLU A 173 -3.48 -5.41 17.06
N LEU A 174 -3.48 -4.27 17.75
CA LEU A 174 -2.46 -3.97 18.77
C LEU A 174 -2.50 -4.97 19.92
N ALA A 175 -3.69 -5.38 20.36
CA ALA A 175 -3.84 -6.41 21.38
C ALA A 175 -3.26 -7.77 20.93
N LYS A 176 -3.39 -8.15 19.65
CA LYS A 176 -2.75 -9.34 19.09
C LYS A 176 -1.22 -9.27 19.14
N GLN A 177 -0.66 -8.05 19.09
CA GLN A 177 0.78 -7.81 19.24
C GLN A 177 1.23 -7.72 20.71
N GLY A 178 0.36 -8.04 21.67
CA GLY A 178 0.66 -8.02 23.11
C GLY A 178 0.68 -6.62 23.75
N LEU A 179 0.16 -5.60 23.08
CA LEU A 179 0.11 -4.24 23.60
C LEU A 179 -1.17 -4.01 24.41
N SER A 180 -1.01 -3.51 25.66
CA SER A 180 -2.14 -3.22 26.53
C SER A 180 -2.88 -1.96 26.11
N SER A 181 -4.19 -1.90 26.36
CA SER A 181 -5.04 -0.75 26.09
C SER A 181 -4.59 0.52 26.82
N GLU A 182 -3.94 0.40 27.96
CA GLU A 182 -3.41 1.52 28.74
C GLU A 182 -2.32 2.29 28.02
N SER A 183 -1.56 1.62 27.14
CA SER A 183 -0.47 2.22 26.37
C SER A 183 -0.95 3.22 25.31
N TYR A 184 -2.25 3.20 24.95
CA TYR A 184 -2.82 4.02 23.86
C TYR A 184 -4.25 4.53 24.12
N SER A 185 -4.72 4.50 25.38
CA SER A 185 -6.10 4.85 25.76
C SER A 185 -6.54 6.27 25.35
N GLU A 186 -5.60 7.21 25.25
CA GLU A 186 -5.86 8.61 24.89
C GLU A 186 -5.67 8.91 23.40
N GLN A 187 -5.44 7.91 22.56
CA GLN A 187 -5.07 8.11 21.15
C GLN A 187 -6.29 8.11 20.23
N THR A 188 -6.32 9.04 19.29
CA THR A 188 -7.28 9.02 18.18
C THR A 188 -6.97 7.89 17.19
N SER A 189 -7.94 7.47 16.39
CA SER A 189 -7.80 6.38 15.40
C SER A 189 -6.58 6.54 14.48
N ARG A 190 -6.24 7.79 14.12
CA ARG A 190 -5.06 8.11 13.29
C ARG A 190 -3.74 7.75 13.97
N PHE A 191 -3.64 7.95 15.27
CA PHE A 191 -2.47 7.57 16.05
C PHE A 191 -2.37 6.07 16.22
N LEU A 192 -3.49 5.42 16.49
CA LEU A 192 -3.55 3.97 16.65
C LEU A 192 -3.09 3.26 15.37
N GLU A 193 -3.48 3.75 14.18
CA GLU A 193 -3.01 3.20 12.92
C GLU A 193 -1.48 3.35 12.77
N ASN A 194 -0.91 4.51 13.12
CA ASN A 194 0.55 4.70 13.10
C ASN A 194 1.27 3.79 14.12
N TRP A 195 0.69 3.59 15.30
CA TRP A 195 1.20 2.66 16.29
C TRP A 195 1.18 1.22 15.79
N LEU A 196 0.11 0.83 15.13
CA LEU A 196 -0.01 -0.50 14.53
C LEU A 196 1.05 -0.71 13.44
N VAL A 197 1.29 0.29 12.57
CA VAL A 197 2.38 0.23 11.57
C VAL A 197 3.73 0.02 12.25
N SER A 198 4.00 0.74 13.34
CA SER A 198 5.26 0.61 14.08
C SER A 198 5.40 -0.73 14.80
N ALA A 199 4.30 -1.24 15.35
CA ALA A 199 4.27 -2.56 15.99
C ALA A 199 4.57 -3.69 14.99
N LEU A 200 3.90 -3.66 13.84
CA LEU A 200 4.08 -4.66 12.78
C LEU A 200 5.44 -4.56 12.10
N GLY A 201 6.04 -3.36 12.04
CA GLY A 201 7.36 -3.11 11.48
C GLY A 201 8.53 -3.34 12.45
N GLY A 202 8.25 -3.74 13.71
CA GLY A 202 9.29 -3.91 14.73
C GLY A 202 9.92 -2.61 15.25
N THR A 203 9.40 -1.45 14.87
CA THR A 203 9.95 -0.11 15.22
C THR A 203 9.18 0.60 16.34
N LEU A 204 8.36 -0.16 17.09
CA LEU A 204 7.46 0.41 18.08
C LEU A 204 8.18 1.15 19.22
N GLU A 205 9.30 0.59 19.68
CA GLU A 205 10.07 1.15 20.79
C GLU A 205 10.71 2.47 20.38
N ALA A 206 11.35 2.51 19.21
CA ALA A 206 11.89 3.74 18.62
C ALA A 206 10.79 4.82 18.46
N HIS A 207 9.63 4.44 17.94
CA HIS A 207 8.50 5.35 17.75
C HIS A 207 7.98 5.91 19.07
N ARG A 208 7.90 5.08 20.11
CA ARG A 208 7.46 5.48 21.45
C ARG A 208 8.42 6.48 22.10
N GLU A 209 9.72 6.18 22.10
CA GLU A 209 10.75 7.03 22.70
C GLU A 209 10.86 8.37 21.98
N VAL A 210 10.93 8.36 20.64
CA VAL A 210 11.01 9.59 19.84
C VAL A 210 9.77 10.46 20.05
N ARG A 211 8.59 9.87 20.15
CA ARG A 211 7.36 10.62 20.40
C ARG A 211 7.33 11.25 21.79
N LEU A 212 7.75 10.50 22.82
CA LEU A 212 7.84 11.05 24.17
C LEU A 212 8.83 12.22 24.22
N ALA A 213 9.97 12.10 23.54
CA ALA A 213 10.95 13.16 23.44
C ALA A 213 10.40 14.39 22.66
N LEU A 214 9.68 14.16 21.56
CA LEU A 214 9.03 15.25 20.79
C LEU A 214 7.98 16.00 21.62
N ASN A 215 7.14 15.29 22.36
CA ASN A 215 6.15 15.94 23.25
C ASN A 215 6.84 16.81 24.28
N LYS A 216 7.91 16.33 24.93
CA LYS A 216 8.68 17.11 25.88
C LYS A 216 9.34 18.35 25.25
N VAL A 217 9.78 18.27 24.01
CA VAL A 217 10.30 19.44 23.28
C VAL A 217 9.19 20.45 23.00
N LEU A 218 7.99 19.99 22.63
CA LEU A 218 6.84 20.86 22.38
C LEU A 218 6.35 21.55 23.65
N ASP A 219 6.46 20.87 24.80
CA ASP A 219 6.14 21.40 26.13
C ASP A 219 7.29 22.25 26.73
N GLN A 220 8.38 22.44 25.99
CA GLN A 220 9.60 23.13 26.36
C GLN A 220 10.39 22.50 27.53
N ASP A 221 10.11 21.25 27.85
CA ASP A 221 10.77 20.48 28.91
C ASP A 221 12.06 19.78 28.45
N LEU A 222 12.33 19.77 27.16
CA LEU A 222 13.50 19.10 26.57
C LEU A 222 14.19 20.01 25.55
N SER A 223 15.51 20.05 25.57
CA SER A 223 16.31 20.80 24.61
C SER A 223 16.46 20.01 23.29
N ALA A 224 16.76 20.75 22.19
CA ALA A 224 17.06 20.13 20.90
C ALA A 224 18.26 19.17 20.96
N ARG A 225 19.21 19.38 21.88
CA ARG A 225 20.36 18.52 22.10
C ARG A 225 19.94 17.16 22.67
N GLU A 226 19.10 17.16 23.68
CA GLU A 226 18.59 15.93 24.32
C GLU A 226 17.71 15.12 23.36
N LEU A 227 16.94 15.79 22.49
CA LEU A 227 16.21 15.13 21.40
C LEU A 227 17.18 14.44 20.44
N THR A 228 18.27 15.11 20.06
CA THR A 228 19.30 14.53 19.20
C THR A 228 19.94 13.30 19.83
N GLU A 229 20.25 13.35 21.12
CA GLU A 229 20.80 12.20 21.87
C GLU A 229 19.81 11.04 21.96
N CYS A 230 18.52 11.31 22.05
CA CYS A 230 17.47 10.29 21.96
C CYS A 230 17.42 9.63 20.57
N LEU A 231 17.47 10.45 19.50
CA LEU A 231 17.42 9.97 18.12
C LEU A 231 18.64 9.12 17.73
N MET A 232 19.81 9.42 18.29
CA MET A 232 21.05 8.69 18.03
C MET A 232 21.10 7.28 18.60
N LYS A 233 20.13 6.88 19.43
CA LYS A 233 20.00 5.50 19.95
C LYS A 233 19.46 4.53 18.91
N PHE A 234 18.85 5.02 17.82
CA PHE A 234 18.20 4.24 16.80
C PHE A 234 18.94 4.35 15.46
N GLU A 235 18.71 3.42 14.56
CA GLU A 235 19.16 3.59 13.18
C GLU A 235 18.56 4.84 12.56
N LEU A 236 19.32 5.54 11.72
CA LEU A 236 18.91 6.83 11.15
C LEU A 236 17.56 6.73 10.42
N SER A 237 17.32 5.63 9.71
CA SER A 237 16.06 5.35 9.01
C SER A 237 14.87 5.25 9.96
N GLU A 238 15.02 4.54 11.08
CA GLU A 238 14.00 4.36 12.10
C GLU A 238 13.71 5.66 12.85
N ALA A 239 14.75 6.39 13.23
CA ALA A 239 14.63 7.68 13.92
C ALA A 239 13.89 8.71 13.05
N VAL A 240 14.25 8.82 11.76
CA VAL A 240 13.59 9.74 10.82
C VAL A 240 12.13 9.33 10.58
N GLU A 241 11.85 8.05 10.42
CA GLU A 241 10.46 7.58 10.23
C GLU A 241 9.60 7.83 11.47
N ALA A 242 10.14 7.57 12.68
CA ALA A 242 9.47 7.85 13.93
C ALA A 242 9.22 9.36 14.14
N MET A 243 10.18 10.21 13.80
CA MET A 243 10.06 11.67 13.84
C MET A 243 8.97 12.19 12.89
N VAL A 244 8.97 11.74 11.64
CA VAL A 244 7.96 12.15 10.63
C VAL A 244 6.56 11.72 11.07
N ARG A 245 6.40 10.53 11.61
CA ARG A 245 5.12 10.03 12.14
C ARG A 245 4.68 10.83 13.37
N GLY A 246 5.59 11.15 14.28
CA GLY A 246 5.33 11.94 15.47
C GLY A 246 4.89 13.37 15.14
N LEU A 247 5.58 14.05 14.24
CA LEU A 247 5.26 15.41 13.79
C LEU A 247 3.92 15.49 13.05
N ARG A 248 3.58 14.52 12.20
CA ARG A 248 2.26 14.44 11.55
C ARG A 248 1.12 14.33 12.56
N GLY A 249 1.39 13.74 13.71
CA GLY A 249 0.44 13.66 14.82
C GLY A 249 0.25 14.99 15.54
N ALA A 250 1.34 15.72 15.83
CA ALA A 250 1.33 16.96 16.58
C ALA A 250 0.65 18.12 15.82
N THR A 251 0.79 18.19 14.48
CA THR A 251 0.17 19.23 13.65
C THR A 251 -1.35 19.15 13.54
N CYS A 252 -1.98 18.08 14.02
CA CYS A 252 -3.45 17.91 14.01
C CYS A 252 -4.13 18.25 15.34
N GLN A 253 -3.39 18.67 16.36
CA GLN A 253 -3.93 19.09 17.66
C GLN A 253 -4.05 20.61 17.82
N ARG A 254 -3.76 21.42 16.75
CA ARG A 254 -3.98 22.87 16.73
C ARG A 254 -5.08 23.26 15.77
#